data_9bf3b6f3eaa80405fcd93431fb3d5e5d
#
_entry.id   9bf3b6f3eaa80405fcd93431fb3d5e5d
#
_cell.length_a   1.000
_cell.length_b   1.000
_cell.length_c   1.000
_cell.angle_alpha   90.00
_cell.angle_beta   90.00
_cell.angle_gamma   90.00
#
_symmetry.space_group_name_H-M   'P 1'
#
loop_
_entity.id
_entity.type
_entity.pdbx_description
1 polymer ?
#
loop_
_entity_poly.entity_id
_entity_poly.type
_entity_poly.pdbx_seq_one_letter_code
_entity_poly.pdbx_strand_id
1 'polypeptide(L)'
;EMKHISKILFYLSLFFLGAFEEGHGSENKKKQNYFFKEAISRAVLENYLARSATIASLLHFTLDDDLRMIQNTGVKFAGRVIWMWGGESKIDVLIKKGVPFVKRIHQIDPEIILQGAIFEIITTDVNNVEIPAEVFKEFGLNPENRNFEYEKMIYPFGRRVNHWGKGASVPDMSRTETKMWFFYVAKRWIDMGLEAIHFGQVEIMDDRDMSHIHWRDMMARIRSYAKSNARRNLILCDAHVPSGGIVHNGKLMFDLHSFPSRPKSLKGQPHKAILEKGFSDSIYGRSAGGTTPSGWACESLPYIVEIDNFGNSDHTGKFR
;
A
#
# COMPACT_ATOMS: atom_id res chain seq x y z
N GLU A 1 8.53 -63.22 11.06
CA GLU A 1 7.93 -61.91 10.70
C GLU A 1 8.88 -60.73 10.85
N MET A 2 9.98 -60.81 11.61
CA MET A 2 10.93 -59.68 11.79
C MET A 2 12.03 -59.57 10.69
N LYS A 3 12.15 -60.49 9.77
CA LYS A 3 13.19 -60.52 8.73
C LYS A 3 12.78 -59.78 7.41
N HIS A 4 11.50 -59.49 7.22
CA HIS A 4 11.03 -58.78 6.02
C HIS A 4 11.03 -57.24 6.14
N ILE A 5 10.96 -56.70 7.34
CA ILE A 5 10.96 -55.26 7.59
C ILE A 5 12.36 -54.64 7.37
N SER A 6 13.41 -55.40 7.66
CA SER A 6 14.80 -54.93 7.47
C SER A 6 15.21 -54.76 5.99
N LYS A 7 14.58 -55.51 5.05
CA LYS A 7 14.91 -55.39 3.62
C LYS A 7 14.21 -54.22 2.93
N ILE A 8 13.05 -53.82 3.42
CA ILE A 8 12.32 -52.70 2.85
C ILE A 8 12.97 -51.34 3.24
N LEU A 9 13.48 -51.24 4.46
CA LEU A 9 14.21 -50.05 4.92
C LEU A 9 15.56 -49.87 4.19
N PHE A 10 16.21 -50.95 3.75
CA PHE A 10 17.48 -50.91 3.05
C PHE A 10 17.33 -50.45 1.58
N TYR A 11 16.19 -50.74 0.94
CA TYR A 11 15.89 -50.30 -0.41
C TYR A 11 15.42 -48.83 -0.46
N LEU A 12 14.79 -48.32 0.58
CA LEU A 12 14.41 -46.89 0.67
C LEU A 12 15.62 -45.96 0.95
N SER A 13 16.65 -46.43 1.61
CA SER A 13 17.86 -45.66 1.87
C SER A 13 18.79 -45.58 0.64
N LEU A 14 18.74 -46.54 -0.29
CA LEU A 14 19.53 -46.50 -1.53
C LEU A 14 18.89 -45.59 -2.63
N PHE A 15 17.58 -45.31 -2.58
CA PHE A 15 16.92 -44.44 -3.53
C PHE A 15 17.11 -42.95 -3.22
N PHE A 16 17.52 -42.61 -2.00
CA PHE A 16 17.76 -41.21 -1.61
C PHE A 16 19.22 -40.73 -1.79
N LEU A 17 20.16 -41.64 -2.09
CA LEU A 17 21.56 -41.29 -2.30
C LEU A 17 21.92 -41.10 -3.80
N GLY A 18 20.97 -41.29 -4.70
CA GLY A 18 21.20 -41.16 -6.14
C GLY A 18 20.69 -39.86 -6.78
N ALA A 19 20.19 -38.90 -6.02
CA ALA A 19 19.57 -37.66 -6.56
C ALA A 19 20.25 -36.35 -6.12
N PHE A 20 21.47 -36.42 -5.65
CA PHE A 20 22.35 -35.23 -5.52
C PHE A 20 23.50 -35.33 -6.55
N GLU A 21 23.14 -35.29 -7.83
CA GLU A 21 24.05 -34.70 -8.80
C GLU A 21 23.99 -33.18 -8.59
N GLU A 22 25.08 -32.63 -8.05
CA GLU A 22 25.32 -31.20 -8.08
C GLU A 22 25.38 -30.75 -9.55
N GLY A 23 24.21 -30.45 -10.10
CA GLY A 23 24.10 -29.62 -11.26
C GLY A 23 24.63 -28.21 -10.92
N HIS A 24 25.96 -28.02 -10.97
CA HIS A 24 26.58 -26.71 -11.11
C HIS A 24 26.23 -26.12 -12.48
N GLY A 25 24.94 -25.94 -12.72
CA GLY A 25 24.48 -24.94 -13.68
C GLY A 25 24.69 -23.57 -13.00
N SER A 26 25.72 -22.85 -13.37
CA SER A 26 25.77 -21.43 -13.15
C SER A 26 24.64 -20.81 -13.97
N GLU A 27 23.41 -20.85 -13.44
CA GLU A 27 22.39 -19.93 -13.89
C GLU A 27 22.97 -18.54 -13.69
N ASN A 28 23.32 -17.91 -14.81
CA ASN A 28 23.51 -16.46 -14.88
C ASN A 28 22.24 -15.83 -14.37
N LYS A 29 22.11 -15.65 -13.04
CA LYS A 29 21.02 -14.90 -12.42
C LYS A 29 21.07 -13.53 -13.05
N LYS A 30 20.30 -13.31 -14.11
CA LYS A 30 20.10 -11.99 -14.70
C LYS A 30 19.86 -11.04 -13.54
N LYS A 31 20.79 -10.10 -13.32
CA LYS A 31 20.62 -9.08 -12.29
C LYS A 31 19.26 -8.43 -12.50
N GLN A 32 18.37 -8.54 -11.51
CA GLN A 32 17.03 -7.95 -11.62
C GLN A 32 17.17 -6.45 -11.88
N ASN A 33 16.39 -5.94 -12.82
CA ASN A 33 16.36 -4.53 -13.15
C ASN A 33 15.34 -3.82 -12.28
N TYR A 34 15.75 -2.77 -11.57
CA TYR A 34 14.91 -1.90 -10.74
C TYR A 34 14.88 -0.46 -11.26
N PHE A 35 15.47 -0.20 -12.41
CA PHE A 35 15.50 1.15 -12.97
C PHE A 35 14.14 1.54 -13.58
N PHE A 36 13.63 2.70 -13.19
CA PHE A 36 12.52 3.39 -13.84
C PHE A 36 12.62 4.91 -13.62
N LYS A 37 12.00 5.66 -14.51
CA LYS A 37 11.80 7.11 -14.40
C LYS A 37 10.58 7.50 -15.24
N GLU A 38 9.71 8.37 -14.72
CA GLU A 38 8.48 8.87 -15.36
C GLU A 38 7.42 7.80 -15.66
N ALA A 39 7.84 6.57 -15.93
CA ALA A 39 6.99 5.41 -16.13
C ALA A 39 7.74 4.16 -15.66
N ILE A 40 7.01 3.13 -15.27
CA ILE A 40 7.55 1.83 -14.87
C ILE A 40 7.06 0.75 -15.82
N SER A 41 7.96 -0.10 -16.34
CA SER A 41 7.54 -1.25 -17.13
C SER A 41 6.96 -2.35 -16.24
N ARG A 42 6.14 -3.23 -16.82
CA ARG A 42 5.55 -4.37 -16.12
C ARG A 42 6.63 -5.23 -15.45
N ALA A 43 7.68 -5.58 -16.17
CA ALA A 43 8.76 -6.43 -15.66
C ALA A 43 9.48 -5.80 -14.47
N VAL A 44 9.74 -4.49 -14.51
CA VAL A 44 10.36 -3.77 -13.39
C VAL A 44 9.41 -3.72 -12.19
N LEU A 45 8.12 -3.43 -12.40
CA LEU A 45 7.14 -3.44 -11.31
C LEU A 45 7.05 -4.83 -10.67
N GLU A 46 6.95 -5.90 -11.47
CA GLU A 46 6.92 -7.27 -10.97
C GLU A 46 8.19 -7.64 -10.17
N ASN A 47 9.38 -7.16 -10.58
CA ASN A 47 10.61 -7.32 -9.79
C ASN A 47 10.50 -6.67 -8.40
N TYR A 48 9.92 -5.45 -8.32
CA TYR A 48 9.67 -4.79 -7.04
C TYR A 48 8.69 -5.57 -6.18
N LEU A 49 7.55 -6.00 -6.76
CA LEU A 49 6.50 -6.69 -6.02
C LEU A 49 6.93 -8.09 -5.56
N ALA A 50 7.83 -8.76 -6.29
CA ALA A 50 8.43 -10.02 -5.87
C ALA A 50 9.35 -9.88 -4.63
N ARG A 51 9.74 -8.66 -4.27
CA ARG A 51 10.55 -8.33 -3.10
C ARG A 51 9.85 -7.29 -2.22
N SER A 52 8.56 -7.45 -2.03
CA SER A 52 7.77 -6.58 -1.17
C SER A 52 7.69 -7.11 0.26
N ALA A 53 7.61 -6.19 1.20
CA ALA A 53 7.22 -6.46 2.57
C ALA A 53 6.33 -5.34 3.08
N THR A 54 5.28 -5.67 3.83
CA THR A 54 4.49 -4.69 4.56
C THR A 54 5.20 -4.37 5.86
N ILE A 55 5.57 -3.11 6.03
CA ILE A 55 6.19 -2.62 7.25
C ILE A 55 5.18 -1.65 7.87
N ALA A 56 4.37 -2.16 8.79
CA ALA A 56 3.28 -1.42 9.39
C ALA A 56 3.79 -0.32 10.32
N SER A 57 4.16 0.82 9.75
CA SER A 57 4.64 2.02 10.42
C SER A 57 6.10 1.95 10.92
N LEU A 58 6.96 2.61 10.18
CA LEU A 58 8.35 2.91 10.56
C LEU A 58 8.48 3.91 11.72
N LEU A 59 7.36 4.34 12.30
CA LEU A 59 7.33 5.36 13.34
C LEU A 59 7.30 4.76 14.75
N HIS A 60 7.33 3.43 14.84
CA HIS A 60 7.56 2.73 16.10
C HIS A 60 9.05 2.68 16.43
N PHE A 61 9.37 2.40 17.69
CA PHE A 61 10.71 2.47 18.28
C PHE A 61 11.70 1.39 17.78
N THR A 62 11.42 0.74 16.65
CA THR A 62 12.17 -0.40 16.09
C THR A 62 12.99 -0.05 14.86
N LEU A 63 13.26 1.23 14.62
CA LEU A 63 13.89 1.73 13.40
C LEU A 63 15.17 0.98 12.99
N ASP A 64 16.06 0.71 13.92
CA ASP A 64 17.32 0.03 13.60
C ASP A 64 17.10 -1.44 13.24
N ASP A 65 16.13 -2.11 13.84
CA ASP A 65 15.72 -3.47 13.48
C ASP A 65 15.03 -3.52 12.11
N ASP A 66 14.18 -2.55 11.81
CA ASP A 66 13.51 -2.43 10.50
C ASP A 66 14.56 -2.22 9.39
N LEU A 67 15.55 -1.36 9.63
CA LEU A 67 16.64 -1.14 8.69
C LEU A 67 17.48 -2.40 8.50
N ARG A 68 17.82 -3.11 9.58
CA ARG A 68 18.54 -4.38 9.54
C ARG A 68 17.73 -5.44 8.77
N MET A 69 16.41 -5.51 8.98
CA MET A 69 15.53 -6.41 8.26
C MET A 69 15.53 -6.08 6.75
N ILE A 70 15.37 -4.83 6.37
CA ILE A 70 15.39 -4.38 4.98
C ILE A 70 16.72 -4.78 4.31
N GLN A 71 17.84 -4.52 4.96
CA GLN A 71 19.17 -4.88 4.44
C GLN A 71 19.34 -6.39 4.24
N ASN A 72 18.93 -7.19 5.25
CA ASN A 72 19.16 -8.64 5.25
C ASN A 72 18.21 -9.40 4.32
N THR A 73 16.98 -8.90 4.14
CA THR A 73 15.97 -9.54 3.28
C THR A 73 16.04 -9.07 1.82
N GLY A 74 16.69 -7.95 1.56
CA GLY A 74 16.77 -7.34 0.24
C GLY A 74 15.40 -6.88 -0.27
N VAL A 75 14.53 -6.41 0.62
CA VAL A 75 13.26 -5.77 0.27
C VAL A 75 13.50 -4.62 -0.70
N LYS A 76 12.70 -4.55 -1.75
CA LYS A 76 12.72 -3.50 -2.77
C LYS A 76 11.45 -2.66 -2.80
N PHE A 77 10.35 -3.17 -2.26
CA PHE A 77 9.10 -2.44 -2.08
C PHE A 77 8.64 -2.57 -0.62
N ALA A 78 8.77 -1.49 0.14
CA ALA A 78 8.34 -1.43 1.54
C ALA A 78 6.95 -0.78 1.62
N GLY A 79 5.93 -1.61 1.84
CA GLY A 79 4.53 -1.20 1.89
C GLY A 79 4.13 -0.58 3.22
N ARG A 80 3.30 0.45 3.17
CA ARG A 80 2.64 1.11 4.32
C ARG A 80 3.61 1.61 5.40
N VAL A 81 4.77 2.14 4.98
CA VAL A 81 5.81 2.59 5.92
C VAL A 81 5.38 3.78 6.77
N ILE A 82 4.44 4.59 6.29
CA ILE A 82 3.87 5.73 7.02
C ILE A 82 2.38 5.87 6.70
N TRP A 83 1.58 6.08 7.72
CA TRP A 83 0.14 6.26 7.60
C TRP A 83 -0.46 6.86 8.88
N MET A 84 -1.70 7.30 8.79
CA MET A 84 -2.52 7.76 9.91
C MET A 84 -3.88 7.06 9.87
N TRP A 85 -4.39 6.70 11.02
CA TRP A 85 -5.77 6.26 11.22
C TRP A 85 -6.42 7.22 12.22
N GLY A 86 -6.81 8.42 11.75
CA GLY A 86 -7.11 9.57 12.58
C GLY A 86 -5.85 10.23 13.16
N GLY A 87 -6.03 11.24 14.00
CA GLY A 87 -4.91 12.00 14.59
C GLY A 87 -4.22 12.90 13.56
N GLU A 88 -5.00 13.53 12.70
CA GLU A 88 -4.58 14.34 11.56
C GLU A 88 -3.65 15.49 11.96
N SER A 89 -3.88 16.08 13.15
CA SER A 89 -3.03 17.15 13.71
C SER A 89 -1.58 16.73 13.97
N LYS A 90 -1.30 15.42 13.95
CA LYS A 90 0.06 14.89 14.14
C LYS A 90 0.87 14.79 12.84
N ILE A 91 0.32 15.20 11.70
CA ILE A 91 0.97 15.05 10.40
C ILE A 91 2.38 15.66 10.38
N ASP A 92 2.59 16.84 10.94
CA ASP A 92 3.90 17.48 10.97
C ASP A 92 4.91 16.72 11.85
N VAL A 93 4.44 16.13 12.93
CA VAL A 93 5.27 15.25 13.77
C VAL A 93 5.68 14.00 13.02
N LEU A 94 4.76 13.41 12.25
CA LEU A 94 5.04 12.25 11.40
C LEU A 94 6.07 12.58 10.31
N ILE A 95 5.91 13.71 9.63
CA ILE A 95 6.86 14.17 8.62
C ILE A 95 8.25 14.41 9.23
N LYS A 96 8.31 15.12 10.35
CA LYS A 96 9.58 15.40 11.04
C LYS A 96 10.33 14.13 11.42
N LYS A 97 9.63 13.08 11.83
CA LYS A 97 10.21 11.75 12.11
C LYS A 97 10.54 10.97 10.85
N GLY A 98 9.67 11.03 9.84
CA GLY A 98 9.78 10.25 8.61
C GLY A 98 10.91 10.68 7.69
N VAL A 99 11.17 11.99 7.55
CA VAL A 99 12.20 12.51 6.62
C VAL A 99 13.60 11.91 6.86
N PRO A 100 14.16 11.93 8.08
CA PRO A 100 15.48 11.34 8.31
C PRO A 100 15.49 9.83 8.09
N PHE A 101 14.40 9.16 8.37
CA PHE A 101 14.23 7.74 8.16
C PHE A 101 14.23 7.38 6.65
N VAL A 102 13.40 8.03 5.85
CA VAL A 102 13.36 7.85 4.40
C VAL A 102 14.74 8.10 3.78
N LYS A 103 15.40 9.18 4.21
CA LYS A 103 16.77 9.50 3.78
C LYS A 103 17.75 8.38 4.10
N ARG A 104 17.68 7.82 5.31
CA ARG A 104 18.58 6.73 5.74
C ARG A 104 18.35 5.45 4.93
N ILE A 105 17.09 5.08 4.63
CA ILE A 105 16.80 3.93 3.77
C ILE A 105 17.37 4.14 2.37
N HIS A 106 17.15 5.30 1.76
CA HIS A 106 17.64 5.56 0.42
C HIS A 106 19.17 5.70 0.34
N GLN A 107 19.85 5.95 1.46
CA GLN A 107 21.32 5.84 1.55
C GLN A 107 21.79 4.39 1.57
N ILE A 108 21.01 3.49 2.18
CA ILE A 108 21.31 2.05 2.20
C ILE A 108 21.06 1.43 0.82
N ASP A 109 19.90 1.73 0.25
CA ASP A 109 19.54 1.25 -1.08
C ASP A 109 18.65 2.29 -1.80
N PRO A 110 19.22 3.04 -2.77
CA PRO A 110 18.48 4.09 -3.49
C PRO A 110 17.39 3.54 -4.42
N GLU A 111 17.36 2.23 -4.68
CA GLU A 111 16.33 1.61 -5.51
C GLU A 111 15.03 1.33 -4.75
N ILE A 112 15.06 1.24 -3.41
CA ILE A 112 13.87 0.90 -2.62
C ILE A 112 12.73 1.89 -2.87
N ILE A 113 11.54 1.35 -3.18
CA ILE A 113 10.27 2.07 -3.17
C ILE A 113 9.71 2.03 -1.74
N LEU A 114 9.36 3.21 -1.22
CA LEU A 114 8.64 3.36 0.04
C LEU A 114 7.21 3.78 -0.26
N GLN A 115 6.24 3.05 0.30
CA GLN A 115 4.82 3.33 0.15
C GLN A 115 4.24 3.93 1.43
N GLY A 116 3.62 5.10 1.31
CA GLY A 116 2.73 5.63 2.35
C GLY A 116 1.30 5.16 2.16
N ALA A 117 0.43 5.41 3.16
CA ALA A 117 -1.00 5.19 2.97
C ALA A 117 -1.82 6.42 3.39
N ILE A 118 -2.96 6.59 2.71
CA ILE A 118 -4.01 7.57 3.02
C ILE A 118 -5.31 6.78 3.03
N PHE A 119 -5.85 6.56 4.23
CA PHE A 119 -6.98 5.67 4.42
C PHE A 119 -8.33 6.38 4.33
N GLU A 120 -9.36 5.58 4.24
CA GLU A 120 -10.77 5.94 4.17
C GLU A 120 -11.35 6.43 5.51
N ILE A 121 -10.56 7.19 6.26
CA ILE A 121 -10.96 7.77 7.54
C ILE A 121 -10.65 9.25 7.60
N ILE A 122 -11.54 10.00 8.18
CA ILE A 122 -11.33 11.38 8.62
C ILE A 122 -11.92 11.56 10.01
N THR A 123 -11.20 12.26 10.89
CA THR A 123 -11.69 12.51 12.24
C THR A 123 -11.84 14.01 12.50
N THR A 124 -12.55 14.34 13.57
CA THR A 124 -12.70 15.74 14.00
C THR A 124 -11.37 16.42 14.33
N ASP A 125 -10.27 15.65 14.48
CA ASP A 125 -8.95 16.18 14.71
C ASP A 125 -8.39 16.97 13.51
N VAL A 126 -8.92 16.71 12.30
CA VAL A 126 -8.55 17.49 11.10
C VAL A 126 -8.83 18.98 11.24
N ASN A 127 -9.79 19.36 12.09
CA ASN A 127 -10.10 20.75 12.42
C ASN A 127 -8.91 21.51 13.07
N ASN A 128 -7.89 20.80 13.49
CA ASN A 128 -6.67 21.37 14.06
C ASN A 128 -5.51 21.48 13.04
N VAL A 129 -5.77 21.23 11.76
CA VAL A 129 -4.76 21.28 10.70
C VAL A 129 -5.02 22.47 9.77
N GLU A 130 -4.06 23.38 9.70
CA GLU A 130 -4.12 24.54 8.80
C GLU A 130 -4.01 24.09 7.33
N ILE A 131 -4.77 24.74 6.45
CA ILE A 131 -4.69 24.49 5.01
C ILE A 131 -3.62 25.39 4.40
N PRO A 132 -2.52 24.83 3.84
CA PRO A 132 -1.50 25.64 3.19
C PRO A 132 -2.02 26.36 1.94
N ALA A 133 -1.52 27.57 1.69
CA ALA A 133 -1.96 28.41 0.55
C ALA A 133 -1.82 27.70 -0.81
N GLU A 134 -0.79 26.86 -0.98
CA GLU A 134 -0.60 26.09 -2.21
C GLU A 134 -1.68 25.03 -2.44
N VAL A 135 -2.29 24.50 -1.35
CA VAL A 135 -3.41 23.54 -1.47
C VAL A 135 -4.66 24.25 -2.02
N PHE A 136 -4.98 25.45 -1.54
CA PHE A 136 -6.07 26.24 -2.12
C PHE A 136 -5.85 26.49 -3.62
N LYS A 137 -4.62 26.93 -3.98
CA LYS A 137 -4.25 27.24 -5.37
C LYS A 137 -4.37 26.03 -6.30
N GLU A 138 -4.02 24.83 -5.82
CA GLU A 138 -4.17 23.60 -6.59
C GLU A 138 -5.63 23.34 -7.01
N PHE A 139 -6.59 23.77 -6.18
CA PHE A 139 -8.02 23.63 -6.45
C PHE A 139 -8.65 24.88 -7.07
N GLY A 140 -7.83 25.86 -7.51
CA GLY A 140 -8.32 27.11 -8.12
C GLY A 140 -9.05 28.02 -7.12
N LEU A 141 -8.78 27.89 -5.83
CA LEU A 141 -9.39 28.66 -4.76
C LEU A 141 -8.44 29.78 -4.29
N ASN A 142 -9.01 30.87 -3.81
CA ASN A 142 -8.24 31.89 -3.11
C ASN A 142 -7.75 31.35 -1.78
N PRO A 143 -6.47 31.56 -1.41
CA PRO A 143 -5.98 31.18 -0.10
C PRO A 143 -6.73 31.86 1.04
N GLU A 144 -7.08 31.07 2.04
CA GLU A 144 -7.72 31.53 3.28
C GLU A 144 -6.84 31.14 4.48
N ASN A 145 -6.87 31.95 5.52
CA ASN A 145 -6.22 31.59 6.79
C ASN A 145 -7.24 30.81 7.66
N ARG A 146 -7.34 29.50 7.41
CA ARG A 146 -8.22 28.58 8.13
C ARG A 146 -7.69 27.16 8.16
N ASN A 147 -8.25 26.38 9.06
CA ASN A 147 -8.03 24.95 9.12
C ASN A 147 -8.98 24.21 8.19
N PHE A 148 -8.68 22.91 7.97
CA PHE A 148 -9.64 21.97 7.40
C PHE A 148 -10.88 21.88 8.29
N GLU A 149 -12.03 21.57 7.69
CA GLU A 149 -13.29 21.45 8.39
C GLU A 149 -13.89 20.05 8.16
N TYR A 150 -13.91 19.24 9.22
CA TYR A 150 -14.44 17.88 9.21
C TYR A 150 -15.83 17.80 8.58
N GLU A 151 -16.74 18.72 8.94
CA GLU A 151 -18.13 18.73 8.44
C GLU A 151 -18.21 18.99 6.91
N LYS A 152 -17.20 19.60 6.32
CA LYS A 152 -17.09 19.80 4.87
C LYS A 152 -16.56 18.57 4.13
N MET A 153 -16.10 17.55 4.84
CA MET A 153 -15.43 16.37 4.28
C MET A 153 -16.32 15.12 4.29
N ILE A 154 -17.32 15.09 5.15
CA ILE A 154 -18.16 13.91 5.37
C ILE A 154 -19.38 13.87 4.44
N TYR A 155 -19.95 12.69 4.29
CA TYR A 155 -21.18 12.49 3.53
C TYR A 155 -22.36 13.26 4.13
N PRO A 156 -23.19 13.90 3.30
CA PRO A 156 -24.40 14.55 3.78
C PRO A 156 -25.42 13.52 4.31
N PHE A 157 -26.34 14.00 5.12
CA PHE A 157 -27.46 13.21 5.66
C PHE A 157 -27.04 12.00 6.53
N GLY A 158 -25.87 12.09 7.18
CA GLY A 158 -25.41 11.08 8.13
C GLY A 158 -24.89 9.77 7.53
N ARG A 159 -24.82 9.66 6.18
CA ARG A 159 -24.27 8.48 5.53
C ARG A 159 -22.81 8.30 5.91
N ARG A 160 -22.42 7.09 6.37
CA ARG A 160 -21.05 6.75 6.80
C ARG A 160 -20.44 7.69 7.85
N VAL A 161 -21.24 8.54 8.46
CA VAL A 161 -20.83 9.37 9.59
C VAL A 161 -20.63 8.48 10.81
N ASN A 162 -19.54 8.67 11.55
CA ASN A 162 -19.14 7.82 12.67
C ASN A 162 -18.97 6.32 12.31
N HIS A 163 -18.69 6.03 11.06
CA HIS A 163 -18.53 4.66 10.57
C HIS A 163 -17.41 3.91 11.32
N TRP A 164 -16.33 4.61 11.65
CA TRP A 164 -15.17 4.08 12.37
C TRP A 164 -15.18 4.37 13.87
N GLY A 165 -16.27 4.94 14.37
CA GLY A 165 -16.46 5.35 15.75
C GLY A 165 -16.84 6.83 15.87
N LYS A 166 -17.21 7.27 17.07
CA LYS A 166 -17.65 8.65 17.32
C LYS A 166 -16.59 9.66 16.86
N GLY A 167 -16.97 10.58 15.99
CA GLY A 167 -16.08 11.61 15.42
C GLY A 167 -15.08 11.07 14.39
N ALA A 168 -15.29 9.83 13.91
CA ALA A 168 -14.43 9.20 12.89
C ALA A 168 -15.31 8.64 11.75
N SER A 169 -15.25 9.24 10.58
CA SER A 169 -16.14 8.97 9.45
C SER A 169 -15.39 8.57 8.20
N VAL A 170 -16.12 7.99 7.25
CA VAL A 170 -15.60 7.83 5.89
C VAL A 170 -15.70 9.19 5.18
N PRO A 171 -14.60 9.73 4.63
CA PRO A 171 -14.65 10.98 3.88
C PRO A 171 -15.34 10.80 2.53
N ASP A 172 -16.08 11.81 2.10
CA ASP A 172 -16.78 11.87 0.81
C ASP A 172 -15.85 12.52 -0.24
N MET A 173 -15.38 11.75 -1.21
CA MET A 173 -14.44 12.22 -2.24
C MET A 173 -15.08 13.26 -3.19
N SER A 174 -16.41 13.39 -3.22
CA SER A 174 -17.09 14.44 -3.97
C SER A 174 -16.88 15.85 -3.37
N ARG A 175 -16.44 15.92 -2.11
CA ARG A 175 -16.22 17.18 -1.40
C ARG A 175 -14.86 17.78 -1.73
N THR A 176 -14.82 19.07 -2.08
CA THR A 176 -13.56 19.77 -2.35
C THR A 176 -12.62 19.71 -1.15
N GLU A 177 -13.13 19.87 0.06
CA GLU A 177 -12.34 19.81 1.28
C GLU A 177 -11.67 18.44 1.48
N THR A 178 -12.37 17.34 1.17
CA THR A 178 -11.80 15.98 1.18
C THR A 178 -10.67 15.85 0.15
N LYS A 179 -10.88 16.34 -1.07
CA LYS A 179 -9.84 16.33 -2.11
C LYS A 179 -8.62 17.14 -1.71
N MET A 180 -8.83 18.31 -1.09
CA MET A 180 -7.73 19.15 -0.58
C MET A 180 -6.92 18.41 0.48
N TRP A 181 -7.56 17.70 1.40
CA TRP A 181 -6.89 16.89 2.42
C TRP A 181 -6.06 15.75 1.80
N PHE A 182 -6.66 14.96 0.90
CA PHE A 182 -5.96 13.86 0.23
C PHE A 182 -4.77 14.35 -0.60
N PHE A 183 -4.93 15.47 -1.32
CA PHE A 183 -3.82 16.10 -2.03
C PHE A 183 -2.73 16.58 -1.08
N TYR A 184 -3.10 17.24 0.01
CA TYR A 184 -2.16 17.72 1.02
C TYR A 184 -1.32 16.59 1.60
N VAL A 185 -1.94 15.49 2.01
CA VAL A 185 -1.23 14.34 2.54
C VAL A 185 -0.35 13.67 1.48
N ALA A 186 -0.89 13.45 0.27
CA ALA A 186 -0.14 12.88 -0.84
C ALA A 186 1.10 13.72 -1.21
N LYS A 187 0.92 15.05 -1.29
CA LYS A 187 2.02 15.99 -1.48
C LYS A 187 3.12 15.81 -0.41
N ARG A 188 2.73 15.74 0.86
CA ARG A 188 3.66 15.56 2.00
C ARG A 188 4.43 14.24 1.91
N TRP A 189 3.77 13.15 1.48
CA TRP A 189 4.43 11.86 1.24
C TRP A 189 5.42 11.94 0.09
N ILE A 190 5.05 12.56 -1.02
CA ILE A 190 5.94 12.75 -2.19
C ILE A 190 7.15 13.60 -1.81
N ASP A 191 6.95 14.73 -1.14
CA ASP A 191 8.01 15.65 -0.71
C ASP A 191 8.99 14.99 0.27
N MET A 192 8.52 14.04 1.06
CA MET A 192 9.36 13.26 1.96
C MET A 192 10.20 12.20 1.22
N GLY A 193 9.89 11.90 -0.03
CA GLY A 193 10.61 10.95 -0.87
C GLY A 193 9.94 9.58 -1.04
N LEU A 194 8.65 9.46 -0.70
CA LEU A 194 7.88 8.25 -1.00
C LEU A 194 7.52 8.20 -2.49
N GLU A 195 7.46 6.99 -3.03
CA GLU A 195 7.24 6.74 -4.46
C GLU A 195 6.03 5.83 -4.71
N ALA A 196 5.29 5.49 -3.66
CA ALA A 196 4.02 4.79 -3.76
C ALA A 196 3.04 5.28 -2.69
N ILE A 197 1.73 5.24 -3.00
CA ILE A 197 0.64 5.57 -2.07
C ILE A 197 -0.47 4.52 -2.19
N HIS A 198 -0.85 3.96 -1.05
CA HIS A 198 -2.02 3.12 -0.89
C HIS A 198 -3.21 3.94 -0.39
N PHE A 199 -4.38 3.81 -1.03
CA PHE A 199 -5.56 4.64 -0.74
C PHE A 199 -6.68 3.94 0.03
N GLY A 200 -6.44 2.78 0.62
CA GLY A 200 -7.46 2.04 1.38
C GLY A 200 -8.67 1.68 0.54
N GLN A 201 -9.85 1.75 1.12
CA GLN A 201 -11.13 1.37 0.50
C GLN A 201 -11.73 2.54 -0.31
N VAL A 202 -11.27 2.75 -1.52
CA VAL A 202 -11.65 3.91 -2.35
C VAL A 202 -13.13 3.95 -2.72
N GLU A 203 -13.78 2.80 -2.90
CA GLU A 203 -15.18 2.74 -3.34
C GLU A 203 -16.15 3.20 -2.27
N ILE A 204 -15.85 3.05 -0.98
CA ILE A 204 -16.71 3.58 0.08
C ILE A 204 -16.63 5.09 0.25
N MET A 205 -15.56 5.70 -0.27
CA MET A 205 -15.37 7.15 -0.31
C MET A 205 -16.02 7.80 -1.55
N ASP A 206 -16.47 7.00 -2.50
CA ASP A 206 -17.01 7.43 -3.80
C ASP A 206 -18.28 6.65 -4.21
N ASP A 207 -19.01 6.13 -3.22
CA ASP A 207 -20.08 5.16 -3.42
C ASP A 207 -21.35 5.71 -4.10
N ARG A 208 -21.33 6.98 -4.53
CA ARG A 208 -22.39 7.63 -5.32
C ARG A 208 -21.94 8.00 -6.74
N ASP A 209 -20.67 7.81 -7.05
CA ASP A 209 -20.11 8.13 -8.36
C ASP A 209 -19.67 6.87 -9.12
N MET A 210 -20.61 6.29 -9.87
CA MET A 210 -20.35 5.11 -10.69
C MET A 210 -19.27 5.35 -11.78
N SER A 211 -18.96 6.61 -12.09
CA SER A 211 -17.94 6.99 -13.05
C SER A 211 -16.59 7.27 -12.42
N HIS A 212 -16.53 7.30 -11.08
CA HIS A 212 -15.35 7.62 -10.29
C HIS A 212 -14.65 8.92 -10.71
N ILE A 213 -15.45 9.94 -11.11
CA ILE A 213 -14.91 11.20 -11.64
C ILE A 213 -14.07 11.92 -10.58
N HIS A 214 -14.49 11.85 -9.31
CA HIS A 214 -13.81 12.50 -8.21
C HIS A 214 -12.44 11.87 -7.91
N TRP A 215 -12.37 10.55 -7.94
CA TRP A 215 -11.10 9.83 -7.81
C TRP A 215 -10.19 10.05 -9.02
N ARG A 216 -10.74 10.08 -10.24
CA ARG A 216 -9.94 10.37 -11.45
C ARG A 216 -9.31 11.77 -11.41
N ASP A 217 -10.08 12.78 -10.98
CA ASP A 217 -9.57 14.14 -10.74
C ASP A 217 -8.44 14.12 -9.69
N MET A 218 -8.66 13.43 -8.58
CA MET A 218 -7.66 13.32 -7.51
C MET A 218 -6.37 12.65 -7.97
N MET A 219 -6.47 11.50 -8.66
CA MET A 219 -5.31 10.80 -9.22
C MET A 219 -4.56 11.65 -10.24
N ALA A 220 -5.27 12.39 -11.07
CA ALA A 220 -4.65 13.31 -12.05
C ALA A 220 -3.81 14.40 -11.35
N ARG A 221 -4.33 15.02 -10.28
CA ARG A 221 -3.61 16.04 -9.50
C ARG A 221 -2.38 15.47 -8.80
N ILE A 222 -2.53 14.35 -8.11
CA ILE A 222 -1.42 13.70 -7.40
C ILE A 222 -0.30 13.31 -8.39
N ARG A 223 -0.65 12.72 -9.53
CA ARG A 223 0.35 12.35 -10.56
C ARG A 223 0.99 13.55 -11.22
N SER A 224 0.22 14.62 -11.46
CA SER A 224 0.75 15.87 -11.97
C SER A 224 1.79 16.47 -11.02
N TYR A 225 1.49 16.49 -9.72
CA TYR A 225 2.44 16.93 -8.71
C TYR A 225 3.68 16.04 -8.67
N ALA A 226 3.51 14.72 -8.66
CA ALA A 226 4.60 13.75 -8.63
C ALA A 226 5.54 13.86 -9.84
N LYS A 227 5.02 14.19 -11.01
CA LYS A 227 5.80 14.33 -12.24
C LYS A 227 6.92 15.37 -12.11
N SER A 228 6.74 16.38 -11.27
CA SER A 228 7.72 17.44 -11.05
C SER A 228 8.49 17.30 -9.72
N ASN A 229 7.93 16.59 -8.74
CA ASN A 229 8.43 16.62 -7.36
C ASN A 229 8.86 15.25 -6.81
N ALA A 230 8.37 14.13 -7.38
CA ALA A 230 8.78 12.80 -6.92
C ALA A 230 10.20 12.46 -7.38
N ARG A 231 10.91 11.64 -6.60
CA ARG A 231 12.31 11.24 -6.83
C ARG A 231 12.60 10.72 -8.25
N ARG A 232 11.67 9.94 -8.83
CA ARG A 232 11.77 9.37 -10.18
C ARG A 232 10.66 9.91 -11.11
N ASN A 233 10.09 11.07 -10.78
CA ASN A 233 9.02 11.74 -11.53
C ASN A 233 7.77 10.84 -11.71
N LEU A 234 7.56 9.90 -10.80
CA LEU A 234 6.45 8.96 -10.80
C LEU A 234 6.01 8.68 -9.36
N ILE A 235 4.71 8.51 -9.17
CA ILE A 235 4.10 7.95 -7.97
C ILE A 235 3.25 6.74 -8.35
N LEU A 236 3.52 5.59 -7.76
CA LEU A 236 2.70 4.39 -7.92
C LEU A 236 1.52 4.44 -6.96
N CYS A 237 0.36 4.06 -7.43
CA CYS A 237 -0.86 4.11 -6.63
C CYS A 237 -1.58 2.77 -6.67
N ASP A 238 -2.09 2.34 -5.52
CA ASP A 238 -2.94 1.18 -5.35
C ASP A 238 -4.02 1.43 -4.31
N ALA A 239 -5.01 0.55 -4.25
CA ALA A 239 -6.13 0.65 -3.32
C ALA A 239 -6.79 -0.71 -3.11
N HIS A 240 -7.65 -0.80 -2.10
CA HIS A 240 -8.64 -1.86 -1.99
C HIS A 240 -9.84 -1.53 -2.88
N VAL A 241 -10.06 -2.36 -3.90
CA VAL A 241 -11.13 -2.15 -4.90
C VAL A 241 -11.96 -3.43 -5.03
N PRO A 242 -12.99 -3.62 -4.19
CA PRO A 242 -13.81 -4.84 -4.18
C PRO A 242 -14.55 -5.12 -5.50
N SER A 243 -14.84 -4.10 -6.32
CA SER A 243 -15.41 -4.29 -7.66
C SER A 243 -14.46 -4.96 -8.67
N GLY A 244 -13.19 -5.11 -8.32
CA GLY A 244 -12.19 -5.74 -9.18
C GLY A 244 -11.26 -4.78 -9.92
N GLY A 245 -11.47 -3.49 -9.81
CA GLY A 245 -10.63 -2.46 -10.39
C GLY A 245 -11.42 -1.33 -11.04
N ILE A 246 -10.89 -0.12 -10.95
CA ILE A 246 -11.51 1.07 -11.54
C ILE A 246 -10.90 1.31 -12.93
N VAL A 247 -11.73 1.17 -13.96
CA VAL A 247 -11.35 1.34 -15.37
C VAL A 247 -12.25 2.40 -16.02
N HIS A 248 -11.64 3.36 -16.70
CA HIS A 248 -12.38 4.34 -17.49
C HIS A 248 -11.81 4.44 -18.90
N ASN A 249 -12.64 4.25 -19.91
CA ASN A 249 -12.23 4.23 -21.33
C ASN A 249 -11.00 3.34 -21.58
N GLY A 250 -10.99 2.13 -21.01
CA GLY A 250 -9.90 1.16 -21.15
C GLY A 250 -8.62 1.53 -20.37
N LYS A 251 -8.62 2.61 -19.59
CA LYS A 251 -7.48 3.03 -18.74
C LYS A 251 -7.72 2.66 -17.29
N LEU A 252 -6.78 1.97 -16.71
CA LEU A 252 -6.76 1.63 -15.28
C LEU A 252 -6.42 2.86 -14.45
N MET A 253 -7.10 3.01 -13.31
CA MET A 253 -6.83 4.10 -12.37
C MET A 253 -5.57 3.87 -11.57
N PHE A 254 -5.28 2.63 -11.19
CA PHE A 254 -4.17 2.23 -10.33
C PHE A 254 -3.05 1.53 -11.10
N ASP A 255 -1.85 1.52 -10.54
CA ASP A 255 -0.64 0.93 -11.14
C ASP A 255 -0.48 -0.55 -10.78
N LEU A 256 -0.97 -0.93 -9.62
CA LEU A 256 -1.00 -2.28 -9.08
C LEU A 256 -2.27 -2.42 -8.23
N HIS A 257 -2.53 -3.64 -7.80
CA HIS A 257 -3.67 -3.90 -6.93
C HIS A 257 -3.21 -4.57 -5.62
N SER A 258 -3.92 -4.33 -4.52
CA SER A 258 -3.63 -4.91 -3.22
C SER A 258 -4.30 -6.28 -3.07
N PHE A 259 -3.55 -7.22 -2.47
CA PHE A 259 -4.06 -8.51 -2.02
C PHE A 259 -3.83 -8.61 -0.50
N PRO A 260 -4.78 -8.17 0.33
CA PRO A 260 -4.61 -8.17 1.77
C PRO A 260 -4.69 -9.58 2.34
N SER A 261 -3.64 -10.01 2.99
CA SER A 261 -3.59 -11.26 3.76
C SER A 261 -3.88 -10.97 5.22
N ARG A 262 -4.86 -11.66 5.78
CA ARG A 262 -5.28 -11.48 7.18
C ARG A 262 -5.03 -12.76 7.96
N PRO A 263 -3.85 -12.91 8.62
CA PRO A 263 -3.56 -14.05 9.46
C PRO A 263 -4.51 -14.08 10.66
N LYS A 264 -5.12 -15.23 10.91
CA LYS A 264 -6.05 -15.46 12.02
C LYS A 264 -5.58 -16.63 12.85
N SER A 265 -5.44 -16.42 14.16
CA SER A 265 -5.06 -17.46 15.11
C SER A 265 -6.12 -18.55 15.18
N LEU A 266 -5.69 -19.79 15.29
CA LEU A 266 -6.58 -20.91 15.54
C LEU A 266 -6.85 -21.05 17.05
N LYS A 267 -8.12 -21.15 17.43
CA LYS A 267 -8.53 -21.33 18.82
C LYS A 267 -7.85 -22.57 19.42
N GLY A 268 -7.22 -22.41 20.57
CA GLY A 268 -6.50 -23.48 21.26
C GLY A 268 -5.16 -23.89 20.62
N GLN A 269 -4.70 -23.21 19.56
CA GLN A 269 -3.43 -23.48 18.89
C GLN A 269 -2.61 -22.21 18.71
N PRO A 270 -2.00 -21.66 19.78
CA PRO A 270 -1.42 -20.31 19.78
C PRO A 270 -0.25 -20.12 18.80
N HIS A 271 0.35 -21.22 18.32
CA HIS A 271 1.46 -21.18 17.35
C HIS A 271 1.03 -21.46 15.91
N LYS A 272 -0.30 -21.53 15.65
CA LYS A 272 -0.83 -21.76 14.31
C LYS A 272 -1.81 -20.66 13.91
N ALA A 273 -1.75 -20.30 12.64
CA ALA A 273 -2.67 -19.38 12.02
C ALA A 273 -3.07 -19.86 10.63
N ILE A 274 -4.17 -19.35 10.14
CA ILE A 274 -4.60 -19.47 8.74
C ILE A 274 -4.61 -18.09 8.11
N LEU A 275 -4.43 -18.02 6.80
CA LEU A 275 -4.66 -16.82 6.03
C LEU A 275 -6.14 -16.78 5.67
N GLU A 276 -6.83 -15.75 6.15
CA GLU A 276 -8.24 -15.54 5.87
C GLU A 276 -8.39 -14.62 4.65
N LYS A 277 -9.28 -14.98 3.74
CA LYS A 277 -9.65 -14.20 2.55
C LYS A 277 -11.17 -14.11 2.44
N GLY A 278 -11.68 -13.33 1.48
CA GLY A 278 -13.11 -13.22 1.25
C GLY A 278 -13.78 -12.07 1.99
N PHE A 279 -13.01 -11.12 2.48
CA PHE A 279 -13.54 -9.85 2.99
C PHE A 279 -14.06 -9.00 1.82
N SER A 280 -15.11 -8.21 2.07
CA SER A 280 -15.76 -7.41 1.03
C SER A 280 -15.04 -6.11 0.67
N ASP A 281 -13.91 -5.83 1.27
CA ASP A 281 -13.14 -4.59 1.11
C ASP A 281 -12.06 -4.65 0.03
N SER A 282 -11.79 -5.83 -0.52
CA SER A 282 -10.84 -6.03 -1.62
C SER A 282 -11.19 -7.26 -2.46
N ILE A 283 -10.49 -7.46 -3.57
CA ILE A 283 -10.57 -8.69 -4.37
C ILE A 283 -9.44 -9.66 -4.01
N TYR A 284 -9.71 -10.96 -4.14
CA TYR A 284 -8.76 -12.05 -3.90
C TYR A 284 -8.58 -12.90 -5.15
N GLY A 285 -8.33 -12.22 -6.27
CA GLY A 285 -8.20 -12.84 -7.58
C GLY A 285 -7.66 -11.87 -8.61
N ARG A 286 -7.96 -12.13 -9.88
CA ARG A 286 -7.56 -11.26 -10.99
C ARG A 286 -8.35 -9.97 -10.95
N SER A 287 -7.65 -8.84 -11.09
CA SER A 287 -8.27 -7.53 -11.27
C SER A 287 -8.74 -7.33 -12.72
N ALA A 288 -9.51 -6.27 -12.97
CA ALA A 288 -9.84 -5.84 -14.31
C ALA A 288 -8.58 -5.50 -15.13
N GLY A 289 -8.64 -5.74 -16.42
CA GLY A 289 -7.60 -5.37 -17.37
C GLY A 289 -7.78 -3.96 -17.94
N GLY A 290 -6.75 -3.47 -18.59
CA GLY A 290 -6.73 -2.17 -19.26
C GLY A 290 -5.31 -1.65 -19.48
N THR A 291 -5.20 -0.38 -19.88
CA THR A 291 -3.92 0.33 -20.00
C THR A 291 -3.59 0.99 -18.67
N THR A 292 -2.42 0.68 -18.13
CA THR A 292 -1.94 1.25 -16.86
C THR A 292 -1.55 2.73 -17.00
N PRO A 293 -1.41 3.47 -15.89
CA PRO A 293 -0.90 4.84 -15.92
C PRO A 293 0.49 4.98 -16.56
N SER A 294 1.31 3.93 -16.49
CA SER A 294 2.62 3.87 -17.16
C SER A 294 2.56 3.46 -18.63
N GLY A 295 1.36 3.24 -19.21
CA GLY A 295 1.13 3.09 -20.65
C GLY A 295 1.17 1.66 -21.21
N TRP A 296 1.43 0.62 -20.41
CA TRP A 296 1.36 -0.76 -20.88
C TRP A 296 -0.01 -1.39 -20.60
N ALA A 297 -0.44 -2.30 -21.47
CA ALA A 297 -1.70 -3.00 -21.34
C ALA A 297 -1.54 -4.31 -20.57
N CYS A 298 -2.58 -4.70 -19.83
CA CYS A 298 -2.66 -6.00 -19.15
C CYS A 298 -4.11 -6.49 -19.05
N GLU A 299 -4.26 -7.80 -18.91
CA GLU A 299 -5.54 -8.44 -18.59
C GLU A 299 -5.88 -8.36 -17.10
N SER A 300 -4.86 -8.22 -16.26
CA SER A 300 -4.95 -8.06 -14.82
C SER A 300 -3.68 -7.37 -14.31
N LEU A 301 -3.83 -6.43 -13.38
CA LEU A 301 -2.70 -5.78 -12.73
C LEU A 301 -1.85 -6.77 -11.94
N PRO A 302 -0.54 -6.58 -11.88
CA PRO A 302 0.29 -7.15 -10.82
C PRO A 302 -0.23 -6.72 -9.45
N TYR A 303 0.00 -7.53 -8.44
CA TYR A 303 -0.49 -7.22 -7.11
C TYR A 303 0.61 -7.30 -6.04
N ILE A 304 0.45 -6.48 -5.02
CA ILE A 304 1.21 -6.60 -3.79
C ILE A 304 0.45 -7.49 -2.81
N VAL A 305 1.11 -8.49 -2.24
CA VAL A 305 0.59 -9.21 -1.08
C VAL A 305 0.99 -8.44 0.16
N GLU A 306 0.01 -8.01 0.93
CA GLU A 306 0.24 -7.26 2.16
C GLU A 306 -0.34 -7.98 3.36
N ILE A 307 0.26 -7.79 4.53
CA ILE A 307 -0.31 -8.23 5.79
C ILE A 307 -1.16 -7.10 6.33
N ASP A 308 -2.48 -7.36 6.45
CA ASP A 308 -3.46 -6.39 6.89
C ASP A 308 -4.13 -6.82 8.21
N ASN A 309 -4.41 -5.85 9.10
CA ASN A 309 -5.05 -6.07 10.40
C ASN A 309 -4.36 -7.13 11.28
N PHE A 310 -3.07 -7.31 11.12
CA PHE A 310 -2.31 -8.30 11.87
C PHE A 310 -2.17 -7.91 13.35
N GLY A 311 -2.57 -8.81 14.23
CA GLY A 311 -2.30 -8.70 15.68
C GLY A 311 -3.13 -7.66 16.45
N ASN A 312 -4.04 -6.92 15.82
CA ASN A 312 -4.74 -5.78 16.45
C ASN A 312 -6.16 -6.09 16.93
N SER A 313 -6.73 -7.24 16.62
CA SER A 313 -8.08 -7.62 17.06
C SER A 313 -8.19 -9.12 17.27
N ASP A 314 -9.29 -9.55 17.93
CA ASP A 314 -9.61 -10.97 18.09
C ASP A 314 -9.94 -11.67 16.77
N HIS A 315 -10.17 -10.88 15.70
CA HIS A 315 -10.45 -11.36 14.34
C HIS A 315 -9.19 -11.55 13.50
N THR A 316 -8.04 -11.11 13.99
CA THR A 316 -6.76 -11.20 13.28
C THR A 316 -5.77 -12.05 14.07
N GLY A 317 -4.91 -12.76 13.38
CA GLY A 317 -3.88 -13.57 14.01
C GLY A 317 -2.88 -12.72 14.80
N LYS A 318 -2.49 -13.24 15.97
CA LYS A 318 -1.34 -12.73 16.71
C LYS A 318 -0.25 -13.77 16.59
N PHE A 319 0.83 -13.44 15.88
CA PHE A 319 2.05 -14.26 15.95
C PHE A 319 2.85 -13.81 17.17
N ARG A 320 3.24 -14.76 17.98
CA ARG A 320 4.11 -14.56 19.15
C ARG A 320 5.50 -15.10 18.84
#